data_9412f33db2e0b180849d3f146b0e656f
#
_entry.id   9412f33db2e0b180849d3f146b0e656f
#
_cell.length_a   1.000
_cell.length_b   1.000
_cell.length_c   1.000
_cell.angle_alpha   90.00
_cell.angle_beta   90.00
_cell.angle_gamma   90.00
#
_symmetry.space_group_name_H-M   'P 1'
#
loop_
_entity.id
_entity.type
_entity.pdbx_description
1 polymer ?
#
loop_
_entity_poly.entity_id
_entity_poly.type
_entity_poly.pdbx_seq_one_letter_code
_entity_poly.pdbx_strand_id
1 'polypeptide(L)'
;MGSDSDLKVMSKAAVMLEELGIEYEMTIISAHREPDELIEWTRGAESRGIKVMIAGAGMAAALPGMCAALFALPVIGVPLSGKNLDGMDAVFSIMQMPPGVPVATVAN
;
A
#
# COMPACT_ATOMS: atom_id res chain seq x y z
N MET A 1 2.24 3.43 -3.29
CA MET A 1 1.58 2.70 -4.39
C MET A 1 2.62 2.12 -5.33
N GLY A 2 2.25 1.12 -6.15
CA GLY A 2 3.20 0.37 -6.98
C GLY A 2 3.40 0.88 -8.40
N SER A 3 2.58 1.81 -8.87
CA SER A 3 2.61 2.29 -10.26
C SER A 3 1.99 3.68 -10.38
N ASP A 4 2.39 4.42 -11.40
CA ASP A 4 1.80 5.72 -11.77
C ASP A 4 0.30 5.59 -12.06
N SER A 5 -0.13 4.46 -12.61
CA SER A 5 -1.55 4.18 -12.89
C SER A 5 -2.42 4.20 -11.62
N ASP A 6 -1.83 4.00 -10.46
CA ASP A 6 -2.51 3.95 -9.18
C ASP A 6 -2.83 5.36 -8.63
N LEU A 7 -2.13 6.39 -9.12
CA LEU A 7 -2.26 7.78 -8.67
C LEU A 7 -3.70 8.29 -8.74
N LYS A 8 -4.43 7.94 -9.79
CA LYS A 8 -5.82 8.39 -9.96
C LYS A 8 -6.72 8.00 -8.77
N VAL A 9 -6.48 6.85 -8.19
CA VAL A 9 -7.23 6.37 -7.02
C VAL A 9 -6.58 6.85 -5.73
N MET A 10 -5.27 6.64 -5.59
CA MET A 10 -4.55 6.90 -4.34
C MET A 10 -4.45 8.39 -3.98
N SER A 11 -4.48 9.29 -4.96
CA SER A 11 -4.54 10.73 -4.69
C SER A 11 -5.80 11.17 -3.91
N LYS A 12 -6.88 10.40 -3.97
CA LYS A 12 -8.08 10.66 -3.15
C LYS A 12 -7.79 10.54 -1.66
N ALA A 13 -6.95 9.57 -1.28
CA ALA A 13 -6.50 9.43 0.10
C ALA A 13 -5.68 10.64 0.56
N ALA A 14 -4.78 11.14 -0.31
CA ALA A 14 -4.00 12.34 -0.03
C ALA A 14 -4.88 13.58 0.20
N VAL A 15 -5.87 13.79 -0.66
CA VAL A 15 -6.84 14.88 -0.51
C VAL A 15 -7.57 14.79 0.84
N MET A 16 -8.05 13.61 1.21
CA MET A 16 -8.72 13.40 2.49
C MET A 16 -7.81 13.66 3.68
N LEU A 17 -6.56 13.23 3.62
CA LEU A 17 -5.57 13.49 4.67
C LEU A 17 -5.30 14.99 4.82
N GLU A 18 -5.22 15.74 3.73
CA GLU A 18 -5.08 17.19 3.74
C GLU A 18 -6.29 17.87 4.40
N GLU A 19 -7.51 17.46 4.04
CA GLU A 19 -8.75 17.97 4.65
C GLU A 19 -8.81 17.71 6.15
N LEU A 20 -8.27 16.58 6.60
CA LEU A 20 -8.19 16.21 8.02
C LEU A 20 -7.00 16.84 8.76
N GLY A 21 -6.14 17.58 8.07
CA GLY A 21 -4.94 18.18 8.67
C GLY A 21 -3.88 17.16 9.06
N ILE A 22 -3.85 16.00 8.42
CA ILE A 22 -2.88 14.93 8.67
C ILE A 22 -1.72 15.05 7.68
N GLU A 23 -0.51 15.18 8.18
CA GLU A 23 0.70 15.17 7.35
C GLU A 23 0.93 13.77 6.75
N TYR A 24 1.41 13.72 5.52
CA TYR A 24 1.66 12.46 4.82
C TYR A 24 2.86 12.57 3.85
N GLU A 25 3.43 11.42 3.53
CA GLU A 25 4.31 11.23 2.38
C GLU A 25 3.54 10.44 1.31
N MET A 26 3.82 10.69 0.03
CA MET A 26 3.28 9.90 -1.07
C MET A 26 4.42 9.50 -2.00
N THR A 27 4.53 8.20 -2.29
CA THR A 27 5.58 7.68 -3.16
C THR A 27 5.09 6.53 -4.04
N ILE A 28 5.79 6.29 -5.12
CA ILE A 28 5.57 5.18 -6.04
C ILE A 28 6.81 4.30 -5.98
N ILE A 29 6.65 3.07 -5.50
CA ILE A 29 7.70 2.05 -5.46
C ILE A 29 7.05 0.71 -5.80
N SER A 30 7.52 0.05 -6.85
CA SER A 30 7.01 -1.26 -7.24
C SER A 30 7.65 -2.37 -6.43
N ALA A 31 6.83 -3.15 -5.72
CA ALA A 31 7.31 -4.29 -4.95
C ALA A 31 8.04 -5.34 -5.80
N HIS A 32 7.62 -5.53 -7.05
CA HIS A 32 8.21 -6.51 -7.96
C HIS A 32 9.41 -5.99 -8.74
N ARG A 33 9.45 -4.68 -9.06
CA ARG A 33 10.49 -4.10 -9.91
C ARG A 33 11.58 -3.38 -9.12
N GLU A 34 11.26 -2.89 -7.93
CA GLU A 34 12.13 -2.09 -7.08
C GLU A 34 12.12 -2.61 -5.62
N PRO A 35 12.36 -3.93 -5.42
CA PRO A 35 12.21 -4.52 -4.09
C PRO A 35 13.19 -3.96 -3.06
N ASP A 36 14.42 -3.68 -3.44
CA ASP A 36 15.43 -3.13 -2.51
C ASP A 36 15.08 -1.73 -2.05
N GLU A 37 14.59 -0.87 -2.97
CA GLU A 37 14.12 0.47 -2.66
C GLU A 37 12.89 0.42 -1.73
N LEU A 38 11.95 -0.50 -1.98
CA LEU A 38 10.81 -0.70 -1.11
C LEU A 38 11.22 -1.09 0.31
N ILE A 39 12.16 -2.02 0.43
CA ILE A 39 12.67 -2.47 1.73
C ILE A 39 13.30 -1.31 2.50
N GLU A 40 14.16 -0.55 1.85
CA GLU A 40 14.83 0.61 2.45
C GLU A 40 13.83 1.67 2.89
N TRP A 41 12.92 2.06 2.00
CA TRP A 41 11.91 3.07 2.27
C TRP A 41 10.98 2.66 3.43
N THR A 42 10.53 1.41 3.42
CA THR A 42 9.60 0.88 4.42
C THR A 42 10.26 0.77 5.80
N ARG A 43 11.49 0.26 5.86
CA ARG A 43 12.24 0.16 7.13
C ARG A 43 12.56 1.53 7.74
N GLY A 44 12.76 2.54 6.92
CA GLY A 44 12.99 3.92 7.39
C GLY A 44 11.73 4.68 7.79
N ALA A 45 10.54 4.15 7.51
CA ALA A 45 9.28 4.87 7.69
C ALA A 45 9.00 5.25 9.15
N GLU A 46 9.20 4.34 10.08
CA GLU A 46 8.96 4.59 11.51
C GLU A 46 9.86 5.70 12.06
N SER A 47 11.14 5.72 11.67
CA SER A 47 12.09 6.77 12.08
C SER A 47 11.75 8.15 11.50
N ARG A 48 11.04 8.19 10.37
CA ARG A 48 10.49 9.44 9.80
C ARG A 48 9.18 9.90 10.46
N GLY A 49 8.67 9.13 11.43
CA GLY A 49 7.44 9.47 12.16
C GLY A 49 6.15 8.93 11.53
N ILE A 50 6.24 8.05 10.54
CA ILE A 50 5.07 7.42 9.93
C ILE A 50 4.42 6.45 10.92
N LYS A 51 3.11 6.60 11.14
CA LYS A 51 2.32 5.81 12.08
C LYS A 51 1.42 4.77 11.40
N VAL A 52 1.03 5.02 10.16
CA VAL A 52 0.17 4.15 9.36
C VAL A 52 0.63 4.21 7.91
N MET A 53 0.65 3.08 7.23
CA MET A 53 0.85 3.03 5.78
C MET A 53 -0.46 2.73 5.07
N ILE A 54 -0.73 3.45 3.98
CA ILE A 54 -1.80 3.14 3.03
C ILE A 54 -1.12 2.67 1.74
N ALA A 55 -1.27 1.41 1.40
CA ALA A 55 -0.60 0.78 0.28
C ALA A 55 -1.59 0.31 -0.79
N GLY A 56 -1.63 1.01 -1.91
CA GLY A 56 -2.45 0.65 -3.08
C GLY A 56 -1.69 -0.19 -4.08
N ALA A 57 -2.28 -1.29 -4.52
CA ALA A 57 -1.71 -2.17 -5.53
C ALA A 57 -2.77 -2.94 -6.30
N GLY A 58 -2.50 -3.20 -7.58
CA GLY A 58 -3.35 -4.02 -8.45
C GLY A 58 -2.69 -5.34 -8.85
N MET A 59 -3.42 -6.17 -9.57
CA MET A 59 -2.96 -7.47 -10.06
C MET A 59 -2.50 -8.38 -8.90
N ALA A 60 -1.31 -9.00 -9.01
CA ALA A 60 -0.65 -9.73 -7.91
C ALA A 60 -0.12 -8.72 -6.88
N ALA A 61 -1.00 -8.15 -6.09
CA ALA A 61 -0.81 -6.98 -5.25
C ALA A 61 0.08 -7.28 -4.02
N ALA A 62 1.37 -7.48 -4.23
CA ALA A 62 2.34 -7.84 -3.20
C ALA A 62 2.72 -6.67 -2.27
N LEU A 63 2.55 -5.42 -2.71
CA LEU A 63 3.04 -4.24 -2.00
C LEU A 63 2.53 -4.13 -0.55
N PRO A 64 1.23 -4.25 -0.26
CA PRO A 64 0.75 -4.12 1.11
C PRO A 64 1.31 -5.19 2.06
N GLY A 65 1.38 -6.44 1.60
CA GLY A 65 1.95 -7.54 2.37
C GLY A 65 3.44 -7.36 2.65
N MET A 66 4.21 -6.90 1.68
CA MET A 66 5.63 -6.58 1.87
C MET A 66 5.82 -5.42 2.85
N CYS A 67 5.01 -4.37 2.76
CA CYS A 67 5.01 -3.28 3.74
C CYS A 67 4.73 -3.81 5.16
N ALA A 68 3.71 -4.64 5.32
CA ALA A 68 3.32 -5.20 6.62
C ALA A 68 4.39 -6.12 7.22
N ALA A 69 5.16 -6.81 6.39
CA ALA A 69 6.27 -7.64 6.84
C ALA A 69 7.48 -6.84 7.36
N LEU A 70 7.61 -5.58 6.95
CA LEU A 70 8.77 -4.72 7.21
C LEU A 70 8.47 -3.54 8.15
N PHE A 71 7.20 -3.29 8.43
CA PHE A 71 6.72 -2.15 9.21
C PHE A 71 5.82 -2.65 10.34
N ALA A 72 6.20 -2.37 11.58
CA ALA A 72 5.54 -2.89 12.77
C ALA A 72 4.21 -2.21 13.13
N LEU A 73 3.89 -1.09 12.46
CA LEU A 73 2.66 -0.32 12.67
C LEU A 73 1.61 -0.66 11.60
N PRO A 74 0.34 -0.21 11.76
CA PRO A 74 -0.74 -0.61 10.87
C PRO A 74 -0.49 -0.33 9.39
N VAL A 75 -0.83 -1.31 8.55
CA VAL A 75 -0.86 -1.20 7.08
C VAL A 75 -2.29 -1.40 6.59
N ILE A 76 -2.76 -0.44 5.79
CA ILE A 76 -4.05 -0.48 5.11
C ILE A 76 -3.79 -0.78 3.64
N GLY A 77 -4.28 -1.89 3.16
CA GLY A 77 -4.19 -2.30 1.76
C GLY A 77 -5.40 -1.85 0.95
N VAL A 78 -5.15 -1.24 -0.19
CA VAL A 78 -6.19 -0.79 -1.13
C VAL A 78 -6.06 -1.61 -2.41
N PRO A 79 -6.95 -2.58 -2.66
CA PRO A 79 -6.94 -3.34 -3.90
C PRO A 79 -7.42 -2.47 -5.07
N LEU A 80 -6.61 -2.41 -6.13
CA LEU A 80 -6.89 -1.60 -7.31
C LEU A 80 -7.31 -2.49 -8.47
N SER A 81 -8.33 -2.05 -9.22
CA SER A 81 -8.83 -2.79 -10.37
C SER A 81 -7.78 -2.87 -11.47
N GLY A 82 -7.60 -4.06 -12.02
CA GLY A 82 -6.77 -4.34 -13.17
C GLY A 82 -7.59 -4.70 -14.41
N LYS A 83 -6.90 -4.96 -15.53
CA LYS A 83 -7.56 -5.22 -16.81
C LYS A 83 -8.21 -6.61 -16.91
N ASN A 84 -7.75 -7.60 -16.16
CA ASN A 84 -8.11 -9.00 -16.41
C ASN A 84 -9.18 -9.53 -15.46
N LEU A 85 -9.06 -9.33 -14.16
CA LEU A 85 -9.93 -9.92 -13.14
C LEU A 85 -10.74 -8.88 -12.34
N ASP A 86 -10.89 -7.68 -12.87
CA ASP A 86 -11.65 -6.58 -12.26
C ASP A 86 -11.29 -6.29 -10.79
N GLY A 87 -10.04 -6.53 -10.41
CA GLY A 87 -9.55 -6.29 -9.07
C GLY A 87 -9.70 -7.47 -8.10
N MET A 88 -10.34 -8.57 -8.48
CA MET A 88 -10.48 -9.76 -7.64
C MET A 88 -9.13 -10.37 -7.27
N ASP A 89 -8.18 -10.36 -8.21
CA ASP A 89 -6.80 -10.76 -8.01
C ASP A 89 -6.12 -9.91 -6.92
N ALA A 90 -6.28 -8.60 -6.97
CA ALA A 90 -5.73 -7.69 -5.96
C ALA A 90 -6.39 -7.87 -4.59
N VAL A 91 -7.71 -8.02 -4.54
CA VAL A 91 -8.45 -8.29 -3.30
C VAL A 91 -7.92 -9.55 -2.63
N PHE A 92 -7.85 -10.67 -3.34
CA PHE A 92 -7.36 -11.93 -2.77
C PHE A 92 -5.88 -11.86 -2.39
N SER A 93 -5.03 -11.19 -3.20
CA SER A 93 -3.61 -11.03 -2.88
C SER A 93 -3.38 -10.25 -1.59
N ILE A 94 -4.18 -9.22 -1.33
CA ILE A 94 -4.02 -8.35 -0.17
C ILE A 94 -4.64 -8.96 1.09
N MET A 95 -5.81 -9.56 1.00
CA MET A 95 -6.53 -10.07 2.17
C MET A 95 -6.03 -11.41 2.68
N GLN A 96 -5.39 -12.24 1.84
CA GLN A 96 -4.87 -13.57 2.20
C GLN A 96 -3.51 -13.50 2.87
N MET A 97 -3.41 -12.76 3.98
CA MET A 97 -2.17 -12.64 4.75
C MET A 97 -1.97 -13.81 5.72
N PRO A 98 -0.72 -14.22 5.95
CA PRO A 98 -0.41 -15.25 6.94
C PRO A 98 -0.69 -14.75 8.36
N PRO A 99 -0.96 -15.67 9.31
CA PRO A 99 -1.10 -15.32 10.73
C PRO A 99 0.12 -14.53 11.24
N GLY A 100 -0.15 -13.47 11.99
CA GLY A 100 0.88 -12.61 12.57
C GLY A 100 1.34 -11.43 11.71
N VAL A 101 0.94 -11.38 10.42
CA VAL A 101 1.25 -10.26 9.52
C VAL A 101 -0.06 -9.73 8.89
N PRO A 102 -0.88 -9.00 9.64
CA PRO A 102 -2.16 -8.51 9.15
C PRO A 102 -2.03 -7.31 8.22
N VAL A 103 -2.94 -7.23 7.25
CA VAL A 103 -3.20 -6.04 6.42
C VAL A 103 -4.70 -5.75 6.45
N ALA A 104 -5.07 -4.55 6.87
CA ALA A 104 -6.46 -4.11 6.80
C ALA A 104 -6.81 -3.82 5.33
N THR A 105 -7.73 -4.58 4.76
CA THR A 105 -8.12 -4.45 3.35
C THR A 105 -9.40 -3.65 3.22
N VAL A 106 -9.38 -2.57 2.44
CA VAL A 106 -10.50 -1.64 2.26
C VAL A 106 -10.82 -1.43 0.79
N ALA A 107 -12.09 -1.12 0.49
CA ALA A 107 -12.50 -0.72 -0.85
C ALA A 107 -12.02 0.71 -1.18
N ASN A 108 -11.99 1.06 -2.50
CA ASN A 108 -11.67 2.40 -3.00
C ASN A 108 -12.87 3.07 -3.69
#